data_7f1d1045e9bca76f38ca4994c15d8b66
#
_entry.id   7f1d1045e9bca76f38ca4994c15d8b66
#
_cell.length_a   1.000
_cell.length_b   1.000
_cell.length_c   1.000
_cell.angle_alpha   90.00
_cell.angle_beta   90.00
_cell.angle_gamma   90.00
#
_symmetry.space_group_name_H-M   'P 1'
#
loop_
_entity.id
_entity.type
_entity.pdbx_description
1 polymer ?
#
loop_
_entity_poly.entity_id
_entity_poly.type
_entity_poly.pdbx_seq_one_letter_code
_entity_poly.pdbx_strand_id
1 'polypeptide(L)'
;MNYKLLFRTLGRVLQLEALCILLPMVVAIGYREDPRPFLYTILLAGILGTLLTRLRAKPDFFPREGFAVVGLSWVVLSLFGALPFWFSGEFASYTDCFFEVVSGFTTTGGSILTEVESLPHGILFWRSFASWIGGMGVLIFTLAFLPKVGGRTQVLVQAESPGPVASKLVPKTAMSSRILYCIYIVRSEERR
;
A
#
# COMPACT_ATOMS: atom_id res chain seq x y z
N MET A 1 7.08 -12.72 20.40
CA MET A 1 6.57 -11.91 19.28
C MET A 1 5.73 -10.76 19.86
N ASN A 2 6.04 -9.54 19.52
CA ASN A 2 5.34 -8.38 20.06
C ASN A 2 4.12 -8.04 19.18
N TYR A 3 3.01 -8.75 19.40
CA TYR A 3 1.77 -8.57 18.63
C TYR A 3 1.24 -7.12 18.63
N LYS A 4 1.44 -6.39 19.75
CA LYS A 4 1.02 -4.98 19.85
C LYS A 4 1.77 -4.09 18.87
N LEU A 5 3.06 -4.34 18.69
CA LEU A 5 3.88 -3.60 17.73
C LEU A 5 3.48 -3.93 16.28
N LEU A 6 3.24 -5.22 16.00
CA LEU A 6 2.77 -5.70 14.70
C LEU A 6 1.45 -5.00 14.33
N PHE A 7 0.42 -5.07 15.18
CA PHE A 7 -0.87 -4.42 14.91
C PHE A 7 -0.77 -2.91 14.79
N ARG A 8 0.07 -2.27 15.60
CA ARG A 8 0.31 -0.83 15.49
C ARG A 8 0.94 -0.45 14.15
N THR A 9 1.85 -1.27 13.63
CA THR A 9 2.48 -1.03 12.34
C THR A 9 1.50 -1.25 11.20
N LEU A 10 0.70 -2.32 11.24
CA LEU A 10 -0.39 -2.55 10.29
C LEU A 10 -1.41 -1.41 10.30
N GLY A 11 -1.73 -0.87 11.47
CA GLY A 11 -2.60 0.29 11.58
C GLY A 11 -2.06 1.53 10.86
N ARG A 12 -0.75 1.76 10.88
CA ARG A 12 -0.12 2.85 10.12
C ARG A 12 -0.14 2.60 8.61
N VAL A 13 0.03 1.35 8.20
CA VAL A 13 -0.09 0.94 6.80
C VAL A 13 -1.51 1.23 6.28
N LEU A 14 -2.54 0.87 7.05
CA LEU A 14 -3.94 1.19 6.71
C LEU A 14 -4.22 2.70 6.65
N GLN A 15 -3.65 3.49 7.55
CA GLN A 15 -3.79 4.95 7.49
C GLN A 15 -3.16 5.53 6.22
N LEU A 16 -2.00 5.00 5.82
CA LEU A 16 -1.34 5.41 4.58
C LEU A 16 -2.18 5.02 3.36
N GLU A 17 -2.73 3.82 3.34
CA GLU A 17 -3.62 3.35 2.27
C GLU A 17 -4.86 4.25 2.17
N ALA A 18 -5.51 4.58 3.30
CA ALA A 18 -6.64 5.50 3.34
C ALA A 18 -6.27 6.88 2.75
N LEU A 19 -5.06 7.36 3.02
CA LEU A 19 -4.54 8.60 2.42
C LEU A 19 -4.33 8.46 0.90
N CYS A 20 -3.81 7.33 0.45
CA CYS A 20 -3.61 7.04 -0.98
C CYS A 20 -4.94 6.97 -1.75
N ILE A 21 -5.99 6.41 -1.15
CA ILE A 21 -7.33 6.30 -1.76
C ILE A 21 -8.01 7.67 -1.92
N LEU A 22 -7.52 8.73 -1.27
CA LEU A 22 -8.01 10.09 -1.54
C LEU A 22 -7.75 10.53 -2.99
N LEU A 23 -6.65 10.07 -3.61
CA LEU A 23 -6.32 10.45 -4.99
C LEU A 23 -7.36 9.93 -6.00
N PRO A 24 -7.69 8.62 -6.06
CA PRO A 24 -8.74 8.13 -6.94
C PRO A 24 -10.12 8.72 -6.61
N MET A 25 -10.41 9.05 -5.34
CA MET A 25 -11.63 9.75 -4.98
C MET A 25 -11.71 11.16 -5.64
N VAL A 26 -10.60 11.91 -5.64
CA VAL A 26 -10.53 13.21 -6.32
C VAL A 26 -10.72 13.06 -7.83
N VAL A 27 -10.14 12.02 -8.44
CA VAL A 27 -10.33 11.70 -9.85
C VAL A 27 -11.81 11.40 -10.14
N ALA A 28 -12.48 10.55 -9.35
CA ALA A 28 -13.89 10.24 -9.50
C ALA A 28 -14.76 11.52 -9.43
N ILE A 29 -14.50 12.42 -8.48
CA ILE A 29 -15.19 13.70 -8.37
C ILE A 29 -14.97 14.57 -9.63
N GLY A 30 -13.72 14.60 -10.15
CA GLY A 30 -13.38 15.36 -11.36
C GLY A 30 -14.15 14.89 -12.60
N TYR A 31 -14.35 13.58 -12.71
CA TYR A 31 -15.17 12.97 -13.79
C TYR A 31 -16.67 12.91 -13.49
N ARG A 32 -17.11 13.45 -12.35
CA ARG A 32 -18.51 13.42 -11.87
C ARG A 32 -19.06 12.02 -11.65
N GLU A 33 -18.19 11.10 -11.31
CA GLU A 33 -18.52 9.72 -10.91
C GLU A 33 -18.86 9.67 -9.41
N ASP A 34 -19.43 8.55 -8.95
CA ASP A 34 -19.80 8.37 -7.54
C ASP A 34 -18.54 8.20 -6.66
N PRO A 35 -18.23 9.12 -5.73
CA PRO A 35 -17.08 9.01 -4.84
C PRO A 35 -17.34 8.11 -3.62
N ARG A 36 -18.57 7.64 -3.39
CA ARG A 36 -18.96 6.86 -2.20
C ARG A 36 -18.15 5.60 -1.98
N PRO A 37 -17.79 4.80 -3.00
CA PRO A 37 -16.96 3.62 -2.83
C PRO A 37 -15.63 3.93 -2.14
N PHE A 38 -14.96 5.00 -2.57
CA PHE A 38 -13.71 5.46 -1.99
C PHE A 38 -13.91 6.01 -0.58
N LEU A 39 -14.97 6.80 -0.35
CA LEU A 39 -15.27 7.37 0.96
C LEU A 39 -15.50 6.29 2.02
N TYR A 40 -16.30 5.26 1.72
CA TYR A 40 -16.52 4.15 2.64
C TYR A 40 -15.24 3.42 2.99
N THR A 41 -14.39 3.18 1.99
CA THR A 41 -13.08 2.53 2.20
C THR A 41 -12.16 3.38 3.07
N ILE A 42 -12.07 4.69 2.81
CA ILE A 42 -11.26 5.63 3.59
C ILE A 42 -11.72 5.64 5.06
N LEU A 43 -13.02 5.68 5.30
CA LEU A 43 -13.58 5.67 6.65
C LEU A 43 -13.26 4.35 7.36
N LEU A 44 -13.46 3.20 6.73
CA LEU A 44 -13.17 1.90 7.32
C LEU A 44 -11.69 1.72 7.61
N ALA A 45 -10.82 1.97 6.62
CA ALA A 45 -9.38 1.85 6.78
C ALA A 45 -8.83 2.89 7.78
N GLY A 46 -9.33 4.12 7.75
CA GLY A 46 -8.94 5.19 8.66
C GLY A 46 -9.34 4.93 10.10
N ILE A 47 -10.57 4.49 10.36
CA ILE A 47 -11.05 4.15 11.71
C ILE A 47 -10.26 2.96 12.26
N LEU A 48 -10.16 1.87 11.50
CA LEU A 48 -9.44 0.68 11.94
C LEU A 48 -7.94 0.97 12.12
N GLY A 49 -7.33 1.69 11.18
CA GLY A 49 -5.95 2.12 11.26
C GLY A 49 -5.67 2.96 12.50
N THR A 50 -6.57 3.91 12.84
CA THR A 50 -6.45 4.75 14.06
C THR A 50 -6.62 3.94 15.33
N LEU A 51 -7.54 3.01 15.35
CA LEU A 51 -7.76 2.13 16.50
C LEU A 51 -6.52 1.26 16.78
N LEU A 52 -5.95 0.66 15.74
CA LEU A 52 -4.75 -0.16 15.84
C LEU A 52 -3.51 0.65 16.25
N THR A 53 -3.37 1.88 15.78
CA THR A 53 -2.23 2.74 16.14
C THR A 53 -2.25 3.22 17.59
N ARG A 54 -3.41 3.23 18.26
CA ARG A 54 -3.53 3.56 19.67
C ARG A 54 -2.96 2.49 20.61
N LEU A 55 -2.67 1.29 20.12
CA LEU A 55 -2.05 0.25 20.91
C LEU A 55 -0.65 0.68 21.35
N ARG A 56 -0.43 0.78 22.66
CA ARG A 56 0.89 1.09 23.22
C ARG A 56 1.79 -0.14 23.07
N ALA A 57 2.83 -0.03 22.25
CA ALA A 57 3.82 -1.08 22.02
C ALA A 57 5.21 -0.59 22.40
N LYS A 58 6.02 -1.46 23.01
CA LYS A 58 7.44 -1.20 23.21
C LYS A 58 8.18 -1.23 21.87
N PRO A 59 9.19 -0.38 21.66
CA PRO A 59 9.85 -0.24 20.35
C PRO A 59 10.81 -1.38 19.99
N ASP A 60 10.74 -2.52 20.67
CA ASP A 60 11.64 -3.65 20.44
C ASP A 60 11.15 -4.50 19.28
N PHE A 61 11.90 -4.43 18.19
CA PHE A 61 11.61 -5.12 16.93
C PHE A 61 12.65 -6.22 16.68
N PHE A 62 12.21 -7.47 16.60
CA PHE A 62 13.06 -8.58 16.19
C PHE A 62 12.93 -8.84 14.68
N PRO A 63 13.98 -9.38 14.00
CA PRO A 63 13.91 -9.66 12.55
C PRO A 63 12.71 -10.49 12.13
N ARG A 64 12.33 -11.50 12.93
CA ARG A 64 11.14 -12.33 12.68
C ARG A 64 9.83 -11.52 12.64
N GLU A 65 9.73 -10.48 13.44
CA GLU A 65 8.56 -9.59 13.47
C GLU A 65 8.51 -8.72 12.22
N GLY A 66 9.67 -8.34 11.68
CA GLY A 66 9.78 -7.63 10.41
C GLY A 66 9.16 -8.40 9.25
N PHE A 67 9.52 -9.66 9.08
CA PHE A 67 8.95 -10.52 8.04
C PHE A 67 7.45 -10.72 8.20
N ALA A 68 6.98 -10.93 9.44
CA ALA A 68 5.55 -11.06 9.72
C ALA A 68 4.77 -9.77 9.39
N VAL A 69 5.34 -8.60 9.72
CA VAL A 69 4.73 -7.30 9.38
C VAL A 69 4.64 -7.14 7.87
N VAL A 70 5.71 -7.45 7.13
CA VAL A 70 5.73 -7.36 5.66
C VAL A 70 4.63 -8.24 5.06
N GLY A 71 4.63 -9.53 5.37
CA GLY A 71 3.65 -10.47 4.81
C GLY A 71 2.20 -10.08 5.15
N LEU A 72 1.93 -9.73 6.41
CA LEU A 72 0.60 -9.30 6.84
C LEU A 72 0.19 -7.94 6.25
N SER A 73 1.15 -7.04 6.01
CA SER A 73 0.85 -5.75 5.35
C SER A 73 0.30 -5.98 3.93
N TRP A 74 0.90 -6.87 3.16
CA TRP A 74 0.40 -7.23 1.82
C TRP A 74 -1.02 -7.77 1.87
N VAL A 75 -1.31 -8.67 2.82
CA VAL A 75 -2.65 -9.23 2.99
C VAL A 75 -3.65 -8.13 3.37
N VAL A 76 -3.31 -7.31 4.37
CA VAL A 76 -4.21 -6.26 4.87
C VAL A 76 -4.47 -5.18 3.80
N LEU A 77 -3.43 -4.72 3.11
CA LEU A 77 -3.57 -3.78 2.00
C LEU A 77 -4.44 -4.34 0.87
N SER A 78 -4.27 -5.61 0.52
CA SER A 78 -5.09 -6.22 -0.51
C SER A 78 -6.56 -6.36 -0.09
N LEU A 79 -6.81 -6.66 1.20
CA LEU A 79 -8.18 -6.73 1.72
C LEU A 79 -8.87 -5.36 1.70
N PHE A 80 -8.18 -4.31 2.13
CA PHE A 80 -8.80 -2.98 2.15
C PHE A 80 -8.77 -2.31 0.77
N GLY A 81 -7.73 -2.51 -0.01
CA GLY A 81 -7.62 -2.02 -1.38
C GLY A 81 -8.66 -2.61 -2.34
N ALA A 82 -9.23 -3.78 -2.03
CA ALA A 82 -10.33 -4.39 -2.77
C ALA A 82 -11.70 -3.72 -2.51
N LEU A 83 -11.84 -3.00 -1.39
CA LEU A 83 -13.12 -2.41 -1.01
C LEU A 83 -13.65 -1.35 -2.00
N PRO A 84 -12.84 -0.45 -2.60
CA PRO A 84 -13.33 0.46 -3.63
C PRO A 84 -13.96 -0.28 -4.82
N PHE A 85 -13.34 -1.38 -5.24
CA PHE A 85 -13.89 -2.23 -6.32
C PHE A 85 -15.19 -2.91 -5.91
N TRP A 86 -15.26 -3.42 -4.67
CA TRP A 86 -16.48 -4.04 -4.15
C TRP A 86 -17.65 -3.05 -4.02
N PHE A 87 -17.37 -1.87 -3.45
CA PHE A 87 -18.42 -0.86 -3.27
C PHE A 87 -18.84 -0.17 -4.56
N SER A 88 -18.04 -0.24 -5.62
CA SER A 88 -18.46 0.27 -6.95
C SER A 88 -19.53 -0.59 -7.61
N GLY A 89 -19.61 -1.87 -7.24
CA GLY A 89 -20.57 -2.82 -7.84
C GLY A 89 -20.17 -3.34 -9.23
N GLU A 90 -19.00 -2.97 -9.73
CA GLU A 90 -18.53 -3.37 -11.07
C GLU A 90 -18.03 -4.83 -11.13
N PHE A 91 -17.84 -5.46 -9.97
CA PHE A 91 -17.33 -6.82 -9.87
C PHE A 91 -18.38 -7.77 -9.29
N ALA A 92 -18.44 -8.99 -9.82
CA ALA A 92 -19.41 -10.00 -9.41
C ALA A 92 -19.22 -10.51 -7.98
N SER A 93 -17.96 -10.58 -7.52
CA SER A 93 -17.63 -11.08 -6.17
C SER A 93 -16.50 -10.30 -5.52
N TYR A 94 -16.44 -10.33 -4.18
CA TYR A 94 -15.33 -9.75 -3.43
C TYR A 94 -14.00 -10.46 -3.73
N THR A 95 -14.04 -11.74 -4.04
CA THR A 95 -12.86 -12.52 -4.43
C THR A 95 -12.25 -11.98 -5.71
N ASP A 96 -13.08 -11.56 -6.65
CA ASP A 96 -12.64 -10.97 -7.92
C ASP A 96 -11.98 -9.60 -7.68
N CYS A 97 -12.57 -8.77 -6.81
CA CYS A 97 -11.98 -7.51 -6.37
C CYS A 97 -10.61 -7.72 -5.71
N PHE A 98 -10.52 -8.73 -4.84
CA PHE A 98 -9.30 -9.07 -4.14
C PHE A 98 -8.21 -9.55 -5.10
N PHE A 99 -8.57 -10.43 -6.06
CA PHE A 99 -7.65 -10.87 -7.10
C PHE A 99 -7.09 -9.69 -7.91
N GLU A 100 -7.95 -8.78 -8.36
CA GLU A 100 -7.57 -7.62 -9.17
C GLU A 100 -6.58 -6.71 -8.41
N VAL A 101 -6.85 -6.45 -7.12
CA VAL A 101 -5.97 -5.64 -6.28
C VAL A 101 -4.65 -6.35 -5.98
N VAL A 102 -4.67 -7.64 -5.66
CA VAL A 102 -3.44 -8.42 -5.44
C VAL A 102 -2.59 -8.41 -6.69
N SER A 103 -3.20 -8.62 -7.87
CA SER A 103 -2.52 -8.54 -9.16
C SER A 103 -1.90 -7.16 -9.39
N GLY A 104 -2.58 -6.09 -8.99
CA GLY A 104 -2.05 -4.73 -9.03
C GLY A 104 -0.84 -4.56 -8.09
N PHE A 105 -1.00 -4.80 -6.80
CA PHE A 105 0.05 -4.62 -5.80
C PHE A 105 1.27 -5.53 -6.03
N THR A 106 1.10 -6.73 -6.55
CA THR A 106 2.21 -7.63 -6.90
C THR A 106 2.81 -7.34 -8.27
N THR A 107 2.26 -6.32 -8.98
CA THR A 107 2.67 -5.96 -10.35
C THR A 107 2.61 -7.13 -11.35
N THR A 108 1.74 -8.10 -11.08
CA THR A 108 1.55 -9.28 -11.93
C THR A 108 0.85 -8.90 -13.25
N GLY A 109 -0.09 -7.93 -13.19
CA GLY A 109 -0.80 -7.43 -14.38
C GLY A 109 -1.89 -8.37 -14.92
N GLY A 110 -2.20 -9.47 -14.21
CA GLY A 110 -3.33 -10.34 -14.55
C GLY A 110 -4.66 -9.64 -14.21
N SER A 111 -5.67 -9.79 -15.07
CA SER A 111 -7.02 -9.26 -14.83
C SER A 111 -8.05 -10.33 -15.14
N ILE A 112 -9.15 -10.30 -14.38
CA ILE A 112 -10.34 -11.12 -14.67
C ILE A 112 -11.33 -10.37 -15.56
N LEU A 113 -11.10 -9.07 -15.78
CA LEU A 113 -11.97 -8.24 -16.59
C LEU A 113 -11.68 -8.47 -18.07
N THR A 114 -12.73 -8.66 -18.85
CA THR A 114 -12.66 -8.76 -20.31
C THR A 114 -12.53 -7.39 -20.97
N GLU A 115 -13.16 -6.38 -20.37
CA GLU A 115 -13.14 -4.99 -20.83
C GLU A 115 -12.78 -4.08 -19.65
N VAL A 116 -11.51 -3.67 -19.58
CA VAL A 116 -11.02 -2.81 -18.50
C VAL A 116 -11.45 -1.35 -18.71
N GLU A 117 -11.55 -0.92 -19.96
CA GLU A 117 -11.83 0.48 -20.34
C GLU A 117 -13.27 0.92 -20.02
N SER A 118 -14.17 -0.03 -19.79
CA SER A 118 -15.57 0.25 -19.42
C SER A 118 -15.74 0.69 -17.96
N LEU A 119 -14.71 0.50 -17.13
CA LEU A 119 -14.75 0.87 -15.72
C LEU A 119 -14.74 2.39 -15.49
N PRO A 120 -15.37 2.88 -14.40
CA PRO A 120 -15.27 4.27 -13.98
C PRO A 120 -13.81 4.73 -13.85
N HIS A 121 -13.52 5.97 -14.25
CA HIS A 121 -12.16 6.54 -14.25
C HIS A 121 -11.50 6.51 -12.87
N GLY A 122 -12.26 6.74 -11.79
CA GLY A 122 -11.75 6.63 -10.42
C GLY A 122 -11.27 5.23 -10.11
N ILE A 123 -11.98 4.19 -10.55
CA ILE A 123 -11.64 2.77 -10.37
C ILE A 123 -10.43 2.40 -11.23
N LEU A 124 -10.38 2.85 -12.50
CA LEU A 124 -9.23 2.67 -13.38
C LEU A 124 -7.97 3.31 -12.80
N PHE A 125 -8.12 4.53 -12.27
CA PHE A 125 -7.01 5.21 -11.60
C PHE A 125 -6.52 4.43 -10.39
N TRP A 126 -7.42 3.94 -9.52
CA TRP A 126 -7.05 3.15 -8.36
C TRP A 126 -6.30 1.87 -8.74
N ARG A 127 -6.77 1.15 -9.75
CA ARG A 127 -6.12 -0.04 -10.29
C ARG A 127 -4.68 0.23 -10.73
N SER A 128 -4.48 1.28 -11.53
CA SER A 128 -3.17 1.69 -12.03
C SER A 128 -2.26 2.19 -10.90
N PHE A 129 -2.82 2.96 -9.97
CA PHE A 129 -2.10 3.52 -8.84
C PHE A 129 -1.68 2.45 -7.83
N ALA A 130 -2.52 1.42 -7.59
CA ALA A 130 -2.16 0.27 -6.77
C ALA A 130 -0.95 -0.48 -7.36
N SER A 131 -0.92 -0.66 -8.69
CA SER A 131 0.23 -1.26 -9.39
C SER A 131 1.49 -0.41 -9.28
N TRP A 132 1.35 0.91 -9.36
CA TRP A 132 2.45 1.84 -9.18
C TRP A 132 3.02 1.82 -7.74
N ILE A 133 2.16 1.80 -6.72
CA ILE A 133 2.58 1.63 -5.32
C ILE A 133 3.30 0.28 -5.13
N GLY A 134 2.73 -0.78 -5.69
CA GLY A 134 3.27 -2.13 -5.59
C GLY A 134 4.67 -2.27 -6.17
N GLY A 135 4.96 -1.57 -7.26
CA GLY A 135 6.25 -1.62 -7.95
C GLY A 135 7.46 -1.18 -7.11
N MET A 136 7.24 -0.39 -6.05
CA MET A 136 8.31 0.00 -5.11
C MET A 136 8.28 -0.78 -3.79
N GLY A 137 7.28 -1.63 -3.62
CA GLY A 137 7.06 -2.30 -2.34
C GLY A 137 6.46 -1.36 -1.30
N VAL A 138 5.34 -1.80 -0.74
CA VAL A 138 4.56 -1.04 0.24
C VAL A 138 5.40 -0.56 1.42
N LEU A 139 6.38 -1.36 1.86
CA LEU A 139 7.20 -0.99 3.02
C LEU A 139 8.24 0.07 2.70
N ILE A 140 8.84 0.05 1.51
CA ILE A 140 9.76 1.10 1.07
C ILE A 140 8.99 2.42 0.98
N PHE A 141 7.77 2.40 0.42
CA PHE A 141 6.88 3.55 0.38
C PHE A 141 6.55 4.06 1.80
N THR A 142 6.11 3.17 2.68
CA THR A 142 5.80 3.51 4.08
C THR A 142 7.00 4.13 4.80
N LEU A 143 8.21 3.58 4.60
CA LEU A 143 9.43 4.11 5.20
C LEU A 143 9.87 5.45 4.63
N ALA A 144 9.61 5.73 3.36
CA ALA A 144 9.93 7.02 2.74
C ALA A 144 9.08 8.15 3.35
N PHE A 145 7.82 7.89 3.67
CA PHE A 145 6.87 8.87 4.20
C PHE A 145 6.74 8.88 5.73
N LEU A 146 7.15 7.81 6.44
CA LEU A 146 7.11 7.71 7.91
C LEU A 146 8.52 7.68 8.53
N PRO A 147 9.27 8.78 8.51
CA PRO A 147 10.69 8.81 8.89
C PRO A 147 10.97 8.57 10.39
N LYS A 148 9.95 8.44 11.23
CA LYS A 148 10.08 8.32 12.69
C LYS A 148 9.79 6.93 13.26
N VAL A 149 9.78 5.89 12.46
CA VAL A 149 9.78 4.52 12.98
C VAL A 149 11.19 4.21 13.45
N GLY A 150 11.41 4.27 14.76
CA GLY A 150 12.74 4.25 15.40
C GLY A 150 13.68 3.16 14.90
N GLY A 151 14.96 3.45 15.08
CA GLY A 151 16.25 2.72 14.91
C GLY A 151 16.38 1.34 14.25
N ARG A 152 15.31 0.61 13.94
CA ARG A 152 15.31 -0.74 13.35
C ARG A 152 14.60 -0.84 11.99
N THR A 153 14.46 0.26 11.32
CA THR A 153 13.92 0.40 9.96
C THR A 153 14.65 -0.49 8.93
N GLN A 154 15.94 -0.80 9.18
CA GLN A 154 16.73 -1.66 8.30
C GLN A 154 16.18 -3.08 8.18
N VAL A 155 15.58 -3.62 9.24
CA VAL A 155 15.00 -4.98 9.23
C VAL A 155 13.79 -5.06 8.29
N LEU A 156 12.98 -4.03 8.25
CA LEU A 156 11.79 -3.98 7.36
C LEU A 156 12.20 -3.86 5.89
N VAL A 157 13.20 -3.02 5.59
CA VAL A 157 13.72 -2.89 4.22
C VAL A 157 14.39 -4.18 3.74
N GLN A 158 15.11 -4.87 4.62
CA GLN A 158 15.76 -6.13 4.29
C GLN A 158 14.76 -7.26 4.07
N ALA A 159 13.60 -7.20 4.75
CA ALA A 159 12.52 -8.16 4.58
C ALA A 159 11.79 -8.01 3.23
N GLU A 160 11.69 -6.78 2.70
CA GLU A 160 11.05 -6.48 1.41
C GLU A 160 11.99 -6.68 0.22
N SER A 161 13.28 -6.45 0.40
CA SER A 161 14.27 -6.55 -0.68
C SER A 161 15.28 -7.67 -0.39
N PRO A 162 14.98 -8.94 -0.72
CA PRO A 162 15.87 -10.08 -0.55
C PRO A 162 16.93 -10.13 -1.65
N GLY A 163 17.76 -9.09 -1.76
CA GLY A 163 18.88 -9.03 -2.70
C GLY A 163 20.23 -9.02 -1.99
N PRO A 164 21.36 -9.24 -2.68
CA PRO A 164 22.67 -9.03 -2.12
C PRO A 164 22.75 -7.59 -1.63
N VAL A 165 23.08 -7.42 -0.34
CA VAL A 165 23.14 -6.14 0.34
C VAL A 165 24.06 -5.21 -0.44
N ALA A 166 23.49 -4.36 -1.28
CA ALA A 166 24.23 -3.24 -1.83
C ALA A 166 24.73 -2.45 -0.63
N SER A 167 26.04 -2.49 -0.40
CA SER A 167 26.71 -1.79 0.69
C SER A 167 26.19 -0.35 0.74
N LYS A 168 25.66 0.02 1.88
CA LYS A 168 25.03 1.29 2.26
C LYS A 168 25.51 2.47 1.43
N LEU A 169 24.79 2.82 0.38
CA LEU A 169 25.06 4.03 -0.41
C LEU A 169 24.82 5.31 0.42
N VAL A 170 23.99 5.21 1.49
CA VAL A 170 23.67 6.34 2.35
C VAL A 170 23.43 5.87 3.78
N PRO A 171 23.94 6.57 4.82
CA PRO A 171 23.88 6.14 6.23
C PRO A 171 22.47 6.12 6.82
N LYS A 172 21.46 6.72 6.17
CA LYS A 172 20.05 6.75 6.63
C LYS A 172 19.15 6.00 5.67
N THR A 173 18.55 4.91 6.11
CA THR A 173 17.64 4.06 5.32
C THR A 173 16.50 4.85 4.66
N ALA A 174 15.93 5.83 5.38
CA ALA A 174 14.89 6.71 4.83
C ALA A 174 15.37 7.57 3.65
N MET A 175 16.64 8.00 3.66
CA MET A 175 17.20 8.78 2.56
C MET A 175 17.46 7.90 1.33
N SER A 176 17.96 6.68 1.52
CA SER A 176 18.11 5.70 0.44
C SER A 176 16.77 5.34 -0.20
N SER A 177 15.73 5.13 0.61
CA SER A 177 14.37 4.86 0.11
C SER A 177 13.82 6.03 -0.69
N ARG A 178 14.03 7.29 -0.25
CA ARG A 178 13.60 8.48 -1.00
C ARG A 178 14.30 8.61 -2.35
N ILE A 179 15.61 8.35 -2.40
CA ILE A 179 16.39 8.37 -3.64
C ILE A 179 15.87 7.32 -4.61
N LEU A 180 15.68 6.07 -4.14
CA LEU A 180 15.10 4.99 -4.96
C LEU A 180 13.72 5.36 -5.48
N TYR A 181 12.89 6.00 -4.64
CA TYR A 181 11.55 6.45 -5.03
C TYR A 181 11.60 7.53 -6.10
N CYS A 182 12.50 8.51 -5.98
CA CYS A 182 12.71 9.53 -7.01
C CYS A 182 13.16 8.91 -8.34
N ILE A 183 14.08 7.95 -8.30
CA ILE A 183 14.55 7.22 -9.50
C ILE A 183 13.37 6.45 -10.12
N TYR A 184 12.54 5.80 -9.31
CA TYR A 184 11.38 5.05 -9.78
C TYR A 184 10.36 5.97 -10.49
N ILE A 185 10.06 7.14 -9.91
CA ILE A 185 9.16 8.13 -10.52
C ILE A 185 9.71 8.57 -11.87
N VAL A 186 10.97 8.99 -11.94
CA VAL A 186 11.60 9.43 -13.19
C VAL A 186 11.56 8.32 -14.24
N ARG A 187 11.89 7.09 -13.86
CA ARG A 187 11.91 5.95 -14.78
C ARG A 187 10.51 5.49 -15.20
N SER A 188 9.48 5.70 -14.37
CA SER A 188 8.10 5.37 -14.73
C SER A 188 7.56 6.32 -15.81
N GLU A 189 8.00 7.58 -15.83
CA GLU A 189 7.66 8.54 -16.89
C GLU A 189 8.37 8.23 -18.22
N GLU A 190 9.57 7.66 -18.18
CA GLU A 190 10.37 7.36 -19.38
C GLU A 190 9.80 6.18 -20.22
N ARG A 191 8.88 5.39 -19.64
CA ARG A 191 8.23 4.23 -20.32
C ARG A 191 6.85 4.55 -20.89
N ARG A 192 6.42 5.80 -20.89
CA ARG A 192 5.25 6.28 -21.62
C ARG A 192 5.66 6.78 -23.01
#